data_a45da1e3758406c6864e53d02775a8a5
#
_entry.id   a45da1e3758406c6864e53d02775a8a5
#
_cell.length_a   1.000
_cell.length_b   1.000
_cell.length_c   1.000
_cell.angle_alpha   90.00
_cell.angle_beta   90.00
_cell.angle_gamma   90.00
#
_symmetry.space_group_name_H-M   'P 1'
#
loop_
_entity.id
_entity.type
_entity.pdbx_description
1 polymer ?
#
loop_
_entity_poly.entity_id
_entity_poly.type
_entity_poly.pdbx_seq_one_letter_code
_entity_poly.pdbx_strand_id
1 'polypeptide(L)'
;MDKIQTFFENHHCTKPVCDDQCIDNFGEMLKYNMNDISSIECGTRGKHENENWHRARKGLLTASRFKEVLHSRDQDVMAQRLLTPSTLDEDKLPAAIQFGRNYENKARLMFIKSHRYHHRKCSYFVPGLMVSKSNVFLGASPDGVVKCSICGEFLVEIKCFFSQKNFHPKNALIVSKVCEKVDDNTLHMIPSHKYFYQIQGQLAVSGLEKCILVAYTQKGIYTVDMTFDKDFWDESERRLSNFYRKYMYSALKNIEETKINTDL
;
A
#
# COMPACT_ATOMS: atom_id res chain seq x y z
N MET A 1 12.14 -1.81 -11.69
CA MET A 1 13.47 -1.84 -11.04
C MET A 1 14.55 -1.32 -11.97
N ASP A 2 14.48 -1.70 -13.21
CA ASP A 2 15.47 -1.31 -14.21
C ASP A 2 15.65 0.20 -14.37
N LYS A 3 14.57 0.99 -14.22
CA LYS A 3 14.68 2.46 -14.30
C LYS A 3 15.50 3.07 -13.16
N ILE A 4 15.35 2.60 -11.93
CA ILE A 4 16.12 3.11 -10.76
C ILE A 4 17.59 2.74 -10.91
N GLN A 5 17.88 1.49 -11.23
CA GLN A 5 19.23 1.01 -11.47
C GLN A 5 19.86 1.74 -12.66
N THR A 6 19.18 1.81 -13.80
CA THR A 6 19.64 2.51 -15.01
C THR A 6 19.92 3.99 -14.76
N PHE A 7 19.12 4.64 -13.89
CA PHE A 7 19.37 6.04 -13.53
C PHE A 7 20.73 6.20 -12.83
N PHE A 8 20.98 5.41 -11.78
CA PHE A 8 22.23 5.53 -11.01
C PHE A 8 23.45 5.06 -11.82
N GLU A 9 23.31 4.08 -12.72
CA GLU A 9 24.37 3.67 -13.67
C GLU A 9 24.76 4.79 -14.63
N ASN A 10 23.79 5.61 -15.06
CA ASN A 10 24.02 6.71 -16.00
C ASN A 10 24.25 8.07 -15.35
N HIS A 11 24.02 8.20 -14.04
CA HIS A 11 24.06 9.46 -13.31
C HIS A 11 25.20 9.44 -12.27
N HIS A 12 26.43 9.66 -12.73
CA HIS A 12 27.59 9.83 -11.83
C HIS A 12 27.53 11.18 -11.11
N CYS A 13 26.69 11.27 -10.08
CA CYS A 13 26.75 12.40 -9.17
C CYS A 13 27.90 12.20 -8.19
N THR A 14 29.01 12.88 -8.40
CA THR A 14 30.22 12.82 -7.56
C THR A 14 30.07 13.63 -6.25
N LYS A 15 28.93 14.29 -6.03
CA LYS A 15 28.69 15.11 -4.85
C LYS A 15 28.28 14.23 -3.66
N PRO A 16 28.83 14.45 -2.44
CA PRO A 16 28.46 13.70 -1.26
C PRO A 16 26.99 13.90 -0.85
N VAL A 17 26.41 15.06 -1.19
CA VAL A 17 25.00 15.37 -1.02
C VAL A 17 24.44 15.77 -2.40
N CYS A 18 23.43 15.05 -2.89
CA CYS A 18 22.78 15.40 -4.15
C CYS A 18 21.99 16.72 -3.96
N ASP A 19 22.14 17.62 -4.94
CA ASP A 19 21.35 18.83 -5.01
C ASP A 19 19.92 18.54 -5.52
N ASP A 20 19.05 19.54 -5.42
CA ASP A 20 17.67 19.44 -5.86
C ASP A 20 17.55 19.07 -7.34
N GLN A 21 18.51 19.46 -8.18
CA GLN A 21 18.53 19.15 -9.60
C GLN A 21 18.69 17.64 -9.86
N CYS A 22 19.55 16.96 -9.10
CA CYS A 22 19.72 15.50 -9.22
C CYS A 22 18.44 14.77 -8.81
N ILE A 23 17.77 15.24 -7.76
CA ILE A 23 16.52 14.68 -7.27
C ILE A 23 15.38 14.91 -8.28
N ASP A 24 15.32 16.09 -8.89
CA ASP A 24 14.34 16.41 -9.92
C ASP A 24 14.55 15.58 -11.18
N ASN A 25 15.78 15.41 -11.63
CA ASN A 25 16.13 14.53 -12.76
C ASN A 25 15.73 13.07 -12.49
N PHE A 26 15.91 12.59 -11.25
CA PHE A 26 15.44 11.28 -10.84
C PHE A 26 13.92 11.17 -10.89
N GLY A 27 13.21 12.20 -10.41
CA GLY A 27 11.76 12.28 -10.48
C GLY A 27 11.25 12.27 -11.92
N GLU A 28 11.90 13.02 -12.82
CA GLU A 28 11.57 13.04 -14.25
C GLU A 28 11.75 11.65 -14.90
N MET A 29 12.87 10.99 -14.60
CA MET A 29 13.17 9.66 -15.15
C MET A 29 12.18 8.60 -14.64
N LEU A 30 11.70 8.70 -13.39
CA LEU A 30 10.71 7.80 -12.84
C LEU A 30 9.31 8.01 -13.43
N LYS A 31 9.05 9.07 -14.20
CA LYS A 31 7.74 9.25 -14.83
C LYS A 31 7.40 8.04 -15.69
N TYR A 32 6.31 7.41 -15.34
CA TYR A 32 5.71 6.34 -16.11
C TYR A 32 4.64 6.91 -17.04
N ASN A 33 4.61 6.46 -18.28
CA ASN A 33 3.44 6.71 -19.10
C ASN A 33 2.28 5.79 -18.67
N MET A 34 1.08 6.04 -19.17
CA MET A 34 -0.12 5.28 -18.80
C MET A 34 -0.01 3.79 -19.15
N ASN A 35 0.72 3.44 -20.22
CA ASN A 35 0.94 2.05 -20.63
C ASN A 35 1.88 1.36 -19.65
N ASP A 36 2.93 2.04 -19.17
CA ASP A 36 3.83 1.50 -18.15
C ASP A 36 3.08 1.19 -16.85
N ILE A 37 2.25 2.13 -16.37
CA ILE A 37 1.45 1.96 -15.15
C ILE A 37 0.51 0.76 -15.28
N SER A 38 -0.19 0.64 -16.42
CA SER A 38 -1.08 -0.49 -16.70
C SER A 38 -0.31 -1.81 -16.79
N SER A 39 0.86 -1.81 -17.41
CA SER A 39 1.72 -2.99 -17.52
C SER A 39 2.24 -3.45 -16.18
N ILE A 40 2.63 -2.52 -15.29
CA ILE A 40 3.04 -2.82 -13.91
C ILE A 40 1.86 -3.46 -13.17
N GLU A 41 0.68 -2.86 -13.23
CA GLU A 41 -0.50 -3.40 -12.55
C GLU A 41 -0.81 -4.82 -13.03
N CYS A 42 -0.90 -5.03 -14.35
CA CYS A 42 -1.20 -6.35 -14.93
C CYS A 42 -0.10 -7.38 -14.63
N GLY A 43 1.17 -7.01 -14.79
CA GLY A 43 2.31 -7.90 -14.60
C GLY A 43 2.60 -8.28 -13.15
N THR A 44 1.96 -7.60 -12.20
CA THR A 44 2.15 -7.82 -10.75
C THR A 44 0.92 -8.42 -10.05
N ARG A 45 -0.11 -8.82 -10.82
CA ARG A 45 -1.25 -9.56 -10.28
C ARG A 45 -0.78 -10.88 -9.68
N GLY A 46 -1.48 -11.35 -8.65
CA GLY A 46 -1.02 -12.48 -7.82
C GLY A 46 -0.25 -12.03 -6.57
N LYS A 47 0.16 -10.76 -6.51
CA LYS A 47 0.78 -10.15 -5.32
C LYS A 47 1.95 -10.97 -4.78
N HIS A 48 1.87 -11.43 -3.52
CA HIS A 48 2.97 -12.12 -2.82
C HIS A 48 3.42 -13.43 -3.49
N GLU A 49 2.61 -14.04 -4.34
CA GLU A 49 2.98 -15.21 -5.15
C GLU A 49 3.69 -14.83 -6.46
N ASN A 50 3.78 -13.53 -6.78
CA ASN A 50 4.34 -13.03 -8.02
C ASN A 50 5.67 -12.29 -7.75
N GLU A 51 6.77 -12.83 -8.24
CA GLU A 51 8.11 -12.24 -8.09
C GLU A 51 8.20 -10.81 -8.66
N ASN A 52 7.49 -10.54 -9.76
CA ASN A 52 7.45 -9.19 -10.33
C ASN A 52 6.83 -8.18 -9.36
N TRP A 53 5.86 -8.60 -8.53
CA TRP A 53 5.29 -7.74 -7.51
C TRP A 53 6.31 -7.38 -6.43
N HIS A 54 7.10 -8.34 -5.97
CA HIS A 54 8.19 -8.09 -5.02
C HIS A 54 9.24 -7.15 -5.63
N ARG A 55 9.61 -7.40 -6.88
CA ARG A 55 10.59 -6.61 -7.62
C ARG A 55 10.11 -5.17 -7.85
N ALA A 56 8.90 -5.00 -8.34
CA ALA A 56 8.34 -3.68 -8.65
C ALA A 56 8.10 -2.79 -7.42
N ARG A 57 7.98 -3.38 -6.23
CA ARG A 57 7.82 -2.64 -4.98
C ARG A 57 9.12 -2.09 -4.39
N LYS A 58 10.27 -2.60 -4.84
CA LYS A 58 11.57 -2.11 -4.34
C LYS A 58 11.73 -0.63 -4.68
N GLY A 59 12.10 0.16 -3.69
CA GLY A 59 12.27 1.60 -3.84
C GLY A 59 10.97 2.41 -3.86
N LEU A 60 9.78 1.78 -3.82
CA LEU A 60 8.52 2.51 -3.68
C LEU A 60 8.09 2.66 -2.21
N LEU A 61 7.49 3.79 -1.90
CA LEU A 61 6.70 3.93 -0.68
C LEU A 61 5.32 3.31 -0.92
N THR A 62 5.01 2.24 -0.20
CA THR A 62 3.73 1.55 -0.36
C THR A 62 2.73 1.95 0.72
N ALA A 63 1.46 2.05 0.37
CA ALA A 63 0.38 2.56 1.23
C ALA A 63 0.36 1.92 2.63
N SER A 64 0.68 0.62 2.73
CA SER A 64 0.75 -0.10 4.02
C SER A 64 1.85 0.41 4.96
N ARG A 65 2.82 1.19 4.46
CA ARG A 65 3.94 1.73 5.23
C ARG A 65 3.82 3.25 5.50
N PHE A 66 2.81 3.93 4.93
CA PHE A 66 2.72 5.40 5.00
C PHE A 66 2.71 5.92 6.43
N LYS A 67 1.88 5.34 7.31
CA LYS A 67 1.89 5.77 8.72
C LYS A 67 3.26 5.62 9.36
N GLU A 68 3.95 4.52 9.11
CA GLU A 68 5.25 4.25 9.68
C GLU A 68 6.30 5.27 9.22
N VAL A 69 6.31 5.59 7.94
CA VAL A 69 7.17 6.64 7.37
C VAL A 69 6.86 7.99 7.99
N LEU A 70 5.59 8.39 8.02
CA LEU A 70 5.16 9.71 8.50
C LEU A 70 5.41 9.94 9.98
N HIS A 71 5.51 8.87 10.78
CA HIS A 71 5.71 8.94 12.24
C HIS A 71 7.05 8.37 12.71
N SER A 72 7.97 8.08 11.79
CA SER A 72 9.32 7.67 12.15
C SER A 72 10.07 8.82 12.83
N ARG A 73 10.77 8.50 13.91
CA ARG A 73 11.65 9.47 14.61
C ARG A 73 12.97 9.64 13.90
N ASP A 74 13.47 8.56 13.29
CA ASP A 74 14.70 8.53 12.52
C ASP A 74 14.37 8.18 11.07
N GLN A 75 14.48 9.17 10.20
CA GLN A 75 14.07 9.05 8.80
C GLN A 75 15.14 8.31 7.96
N ASP A 76 16.43 8.43 8.32
CA ASP A 76 17.51 7.72 7.63
C ASP A 76 17.44 6.22 7.91
N VAL A 77 17.27 5.82 9.17
CA VAL A 77 17.04 4.42 9.54
C VAL A 77 15.77 3.88 8.89
N MET A 78 14.72 4.71 8.80
CA MET A 78 13.48 4.30 8.14
C MET A 78 13.68 4.05 6.64
N ALA A 79 14.41 4.91 5.95
CA ALA A 79 14.72 4.73 4.53
C ALA A 79 15.52 3.45 4.28
N GLN A 80 16.57 3.19 5.07
CA GLN A 80 17.35 1.94 4.99
C GLN A 80 16.47 0.71 5.22
N ARG A 81 15.58 0.74 6.24
CA ARG A 81 14.67 -0.37 6.53
C ARG A 81 13.67 -0.64 5.41
N LEU A 82 13.24 0.38 4.69
CA LEU A 82 12.35 0.20 3.53
C LEU A 82 13.04 -0.47 2.35
N LEU A 83 14.34 -0.31 2.22
CA LEU A 83 15.15 -0.88 1.15
C LEU A 83 15.73 -2.26 1.50
N THR A 84 15.81 -2.59 2.79
CA THR A 84 16.26 -3.90 3.24
C THR A 84 15.22 -4.97 2.89
N PRO A 85 15.62 -6.05 2.20
CA PRO A 85 14.72 -7.16 1.94
C PRO A 85 14.14 -7.74 3.22
N SER A 86 12.87 -8.10 3.21
CA SER A 86 12.28 -8.85 4.33
C SER A 86 12.92 -10.24 4.37
N THR A 87 13.59 -10.56 5.46
CA THR A 87 14.18 -11.88 5.71
C THR A 87 13.20 -12.85 6.38
N LEU A 88 11.89 -12.55 6.31
CA LEU A 88 10.90 -13.45 6.88
C LEU A 88 10.90 -14.76 6.08
N ASP A 89 11.36 -15.81 6.76
CA ASP A 89 11.25 -17.19 6.31
C ASP A 89 9.75 -17.51 6.16
N GLU A 90 9.36 -17.96 4.97
CA GLU A 90 7.94 -18.26 4.69
C GLU A 90 7.43 -19.36 5.63
N ASP A 91 8.29 -20.28 6.04
CA ASP A 91 7.95 -21.37 6.95
C ASP A 91 7.79 -20.90 8.41
N LYS A 92 8.29 -19.70 8.74
CA LYS A 92 8.27 -19.11 10.09
C LYS A 92 7.46 -17.83 10.21
N LEU A 93 6.46 -17.64 9.33
CA LEU A 93 5.62 -16.45 9.38
C LEU A 93 4.87 -16.35 10.72
N PRO A 94 4.76 -15.13 11.30
CA PRO A 94 3.91 -14.91 12.47
C PRO A 94 2.47 -15.40 12.26
N ALA A 95 1.87 -16.01 13.30
CA ALA A 95 0.54 -16.61 13.23
C ALA A 95 -0.55 -15.64 12.70
N ALA A 96 -0.41 -14.33 12.97
CA ALA A 96 -1.32 -13.32 12.45
C ALA A 96 -1.21 -13.14 10.93
N ILE A 97 0.01 -13.26 10.36
CA ILE A 97 0.23 -13.19 8.92
C ILE A 97 -0.29 -14.44 8.25
N GLN A 98 -0.01 -15.63 8.81
CA GLN A 98 -0.55 -16.90 8.33
C GLN A 98 -2.07 -16.90 8.34
N PHE A 99 -2.69 -16.42 9.42
CA PHE A 99 -4.14 -16.28 9.51
C PHE A 99 -4.69 -15.36 8.43
N GLY A 100 -4.05 -14.22 8.18
CA GLY A 100 -4.41 -13.31 7.10
C GLY A 100 -4.40 -14.02 5.75
N ARG A 101 -3.27 -14.64 5.37
CA ARG A 101 -3.13 -15.38 4.10
C ARG A 101 -4.19 -16.49 3.94
N ASN A 102 -4.42 -17.26 4.99
CA ASN A 102 -5.34 -18.41 4.96
C ASN A 102 -6.82 -18.00 4.83
N TYR A 103 -7.19 -16.83 5.36
CA TYR A 103 -8.59 -16.42 5.44
C TYR A 103 -8.98 -15.23 4.57
N GLU A 104 -8.03 -14.53 3.95
CA GLU A 104 -8.31 -13.40 3.06
C GLU A 104 -9.26 -13.77 1.92
N ASN A 105 -8.98 -14.90 1.24
CA ASN A 105 -9.86 -15.36 0.15
C ASN A 105 -11.26 -15.71 0.63
N LYS A 106 -11.38 -16.34 1.81
CA LYS A 106 -12.68 -16.63 2.42
C LYS A 106 -13.46 -15.34 2.74
N ALA A 107 -12.77 -14.35 3.33
CA ALA A 107 -13.38 -13.05 3.63
C ALA A 107 -13.84 -12.34 2.35
N ARG A 108 -13.01 -12.38 1.30
CA ARG A 108 -13.33 -11.87 -0.04
C ARG A 108 -14.59 -12.49 -0.62
N LEU A 109 -14.69 -13.81 -0.61
CA LEU A 109 -15.86 -14.53 -1.14
C LEU A 109 -17.13 -14.21 -0.34
N MET A 110 -17.03 -14.09 0.99
CA MET A 110 -18.15 -13.68 1.84
C MET A 110 -18.61 -12.27 1.49
N PHE A 111 -17.66 -11.33 1.34
CA PHE A 111 -17.98 -9.96 0.93
C PHE A 111 -18.66 -9.92 -0.45
N ILE A 112 -18.09 -10.58 -1.45
CA ILE A 112 -18.65 -10.65 -2.81
C ILE A 112 -20.09 -11.20 -2.78
N LYS A 113 -20.31 -12.28 -2.03
CA LYS A 113 -21.63 -12.90 -1.90
C LYS A 113 -22.63 -11.92 -1.27
N SER A 114 -22.26 -11.27 -0.18
CA SER A 114 -23.10 -10.29 0.49
C SER A 114 -23.39 -9.07 -0.40
N HIS A 115 -22.36 -8.53 -1.07
CA HIS A 115 -22.53 -7.39 -1.95
C HIS A 115 -23.44 -7.73 -3.16
N ARG A 116 -23.24 -8.88 -3.80
CA ARG A 116 -24.06 -9.34 -4.94
C ARG A 116 -25.51 -9.61 -4.60
N TYR A 117 -25.80 -9.92 -3.36
CA TYR A 117 -27.18 -10.11 -2.90
C TYR A 117 -28.02 -8.83 -3.08
N HIS A 118 -27.40 -7.67 -2.82
CA HIS A 118 -28.04 -6.36 -2.97
C HIS A 118 -27.78 -5.70 -4.34
N HIS A 119 -26.66 -6.07 -5.00
CA HIS A 119 -26.13 -5.42 -6.20
C HIS A 119 -25.78 -6.47 -7.27
N ARG A 120 -26.78 -6.91 -8.03
CA ARG A 120 -26.64 -8.04 -8.98
C ARG A 120 -25.63 -7.80 -10.12
N LYS A 121 -25.48 -6.54 -10.58
CA LYS A 121 -24.57 -6.17 -11.67
C LYS A 121 -23.28 -5.58 -11.10
N CYS A 122 -22.43 -6.43 -10.54
CA CYS A 122 -21.11 -6.02 -10.07
C CYS A 122 -20.04 -7.05 -10.45
N SER A 123 -18.86 -6.57 -10.76
CA SER A 123 -17.64 -7.35 -10.93
C SER A 123 -16.64 -7.04 -9.83
N TYR A 124 -15.83 -8.02 -9.50
CA TYR A 124 -14.73 -7.90 -8.54
C TYR A 124 -13.47 -8.43 -9.18
N PHE A 125 -12.35 -7.69 -9.07
CA PHE A 125 -11.04 -8.19 -9.46
C PHE A 125 -9.98 -7.80 -8.43
N VAL A 126 -8.91 -8.59 -8.37
CA VAL A 126 -7.76 -8.34 -7.50
C VAL A 126 -6.69 -7.66 -8.33
N PRO A 127 -6.39 -6.37 -8.08
CA PRO A 127 -5.36 -5.67 -8.82
C PRO A 127 -3.97 -6.09 -8.35
N GLY A 128 -2.98 -5.86 -9.23
CA GLY A 128 -1.58 -5.92 -8.89
C GLY A 128 -1.12 -4.67 -8.14
N LEU A 129 0.11 -4.26 -8.39
CA LEU A 129 0.68 -3.04 -7.85
C LEU A 129 0.20 -1.84 -8.69
N MET A 130 -0.58 -0.98 -8.08
CA MET A 130 -0.92 0.32 -8.63
C MET A 130 0.18 1.32 -8.27
N VAL A 131 0.57 2.16 -9.23
CA VAL A 131 1.54 3.24 -9.04
C VAL A 131 0.83 4.56 -9.26
N SER A 132 1.10 5.55 -8.41
CA SER A 132 0.50 6.88 -8.55
C SER A 132 0.94 7.54 -9.86
N LYS A 133 0.00 8.21 -10.51
CA LYS A 133 0.26 8.97 -11.75
C LYS A 133 1.00 10.27 -11.48
N SER A 134 0.74 10.91 -10.36
CA SER A 134 1.35 12.18 -9.95
C SER A 134 2.68 11.99 -9.24
N ASN A 135 2.79 10.95 -8.41
CA ASN A 135 3.96 10.65 -7.59
C ASN A 135 4.37 9.19 -7.76
N VAL A 136 5.13 8.92 -8.79
CA VAL A 136 5.54 7.58 -9.25
C VAL A 136 6.31 6.74 -8.23
N PHE A 137 6.76 7.33 -7.14
CA PHE A 137 7.35 6.64 -6.01
C PHE A 137 6.32 6.15 -4.98
N LEU A 138 5.03 6.45 -5.17
CA LEU A 138 3.94 5.95 -4.32
C LEU A 138 3.25 4.78 -4.98
N GLY A 139 3.08 3.71 -4.22
CA GLY A 139 2.42 2.50 -4.71
C GLY A 139 1.39 1.95 -3.74
N ALA A 140 0.42 1.20 -4.27
CA ALA A 140 -0.63 0.54 -3.50
C ALA A 140 -1.02 -0.80 -4.12
N SER A 141 -1.41 -1.76 -3.30
CA SER A 141 -1.95 -3.06 -3.75
C SER A 141 -3.20 -3.39 -2.94
N PRO A 142 -4.35 -2.75 -3.22
CA PRO A 142 -5.59 -3.01 -2.51
C PRO A 142 -6.07 -4.45 -2.76
N ASP A 143 -6.85 -5.02 -1.83
CA ASP A 143 -7.27 -6.42 -1.90
C ASP A 143 -8.36 -6.67 -2.94
N GLY A 144 -8.98 -5.61 -3.43
CA GLY A 144 -9.92 -5.70 -4.53
C GLY A 144 -10.34 -4.35 -5.08
N VAL A 145 -10.86 -4.42 -6.30
CA VAL A 145 -11.63 -3.34 -6.94
C VAL A 145 -12.99 -3.92 -7.34
N VAL A 146 -14.04 -3.21 -6.97
CA VAL A 146 -15.41 -3.53 -7.37
C VAL A 146 -15.87 -2.51 -8.39
N LYS A 147 -16.46 -2.99 -9.48
CA LYS A 147 -17.22 -2.16 -10.43
C LYS A 147 -18.69 -2.56 -10.31
N CYS A 148 -19.50 -1.65 -9.83
CA CYS A 148 -20.92 -1.87 -9.58
C CYS A 148 -21.75 -0.82 -10.33
N SER A 149 -22.78 -1.28 -11.03
CA SER A 149 -23.65 -0.35 -11.78
C SER A 149 -24.47 0.60 -10.91
N ILE A 150 -24.57 0.33 -9.60
CA ILE A 150 -25.32 1.13 -8.63
C ILE A 150 -24.37 1.98 -7.77
N CYS A 151 -23.29 1.38 -7.25
CA CYS A 151 -22.38 2.05 -6.31
C CYS A 151 -21.19 2.74 -6.98
N GLY A 152 -21.01 2.54 -8.30
CA GLY A 152 -19.81 3.00 -9.00
C GLY A 152 -18.62 2.06 -8.78
N GLU A 153 -17.42 2.60 -8.91
CA GLU A 153 -16.16 1.88 -8.71
C GLU A 153 -15.56 2.22 -7.33
N PHE A 154 -15.11 1.21 -6.60
CA PHE A 154 -14.53 1.40 -5.27
C PHE A 154 -13.51 0.32 -4.92
N LEU A 155 -12.63 0.64 -3.97
CA LEU A 155 -11.65 -0.29 -3.42
C LEU A 155 -12.23 -1.18 -2.33
N VAL A 156 -11.59 -2.32 -2.15
CA VAL A 156 -11.81 -3.21 -1.00
C VAL A 156 -10.47 -3.49 -0.34
N GLU A 157 -10.42 -3.30 0.97
CA GLU A 157 -9.30 -3.69 1.82
C GLU A 157 -9.78 -4.71 2.86
N ILE A 158 -9.10 -5.85 2.97
CA ILE A 158 -9.49 -6.96 3.84
C ILE A 158 -8.53 -7.06 5.03
N LYS A 159 -9.08 -7.14 6.23
CA LYS A 159 -8.29 -7.35 7.44
C LYS A 159 -8.83 -8.53 8.25
N CYS A 160 -7.97 -9.55 8.42
CA CYS A 160 -8.27 -10.74 9.21
C CYS A 160 -7.73 -10.58 10.64
N PHE A 161 -8.60 -10.58 11.64
CA PHE A 161 -8.24 -10.30 13.03
C PHE A 161 -7.91 -11.60 13.78
N PHE A 162 -6.63 -11.99 13.79
CA PHE A 162 -6.15 -13.21 14.44
C PHE A 162 -6.38 -13.21 15.96
N SER A 163 -5.97 -12.16 16.65
CA SER A 163 -6.09 -12.08 18.11
C SER A 163 -7.56 -12.02 18.58
N GLN A 164 -8.46 -11.52 17.74
CA GLN A 164 -9.90 -11.42 17.99
C GLN A 164 -10.71 -12.41 17.13
N LYS A 165 -10.10 -13.51 16.67
CA LYS A 165 -10.73 -14.47 15.74
C LYS A 165 -12.06 -15.05 16.21
N ASN A 166 -12.27 -15.12 17.53
CA ASN A 166 -13.49 -15.65 18.15
C ASN A 166 -14.54 -14.57 18.43
N PHE A 167 -14.24 -13.29 18.22
CA PHE A 167 -15.18 -12.19 18.43
C PHE A 167 -16.04 -11.96 17.19
N HIS A 168 -17.22 -11.36 17.37
CA HIS A 168 -17.95 -10.78 16.25
C HIS A 168 -17.07 -9.71 15.58
N PRO A 169 -16.98 -9.65 14.22
CA PRO A 169 -16.01 -8.76 13.55
C PRO A 169 -16.21 -7.26 13.86
N LYS A 170 -17.44 -6.81 14.13
CA LYS A 170 -17.71 -5.45 14.63
C LYS A 170 -16.98 -5.18 15.96
N ASN A 171 -17.03 -6.13 16.88
CA ASN A 171 -16.37 -6.01 18.18
C ASN A 171 -14.83 -6.12 18.03
N ALA A 172 -14.36 -6.93 17.09
CA ALA A 172 -12.92 -7.03 16.78
C ALA A 172 -12.34 -5.68 16.36
N LEU A 173 -13.04 -4.91 15.53
CA LEU A 173 -12.63 -3.55 15.12
C LEU A 173 -12.52 -2.60 16.31
N ILE A 174 -13.45 -2.67 17.26
CA ILE A 174 -13.47 -1.80 18.44
C ILE A 174 -12.33 -2.18 19.40
N VAL A 175 -12.23 -3.47 19.75
CA VAL A 175 -11.22 -3.97 20.70
C VAL A 175 -9.81 -3.75 20.18
N SER A 176 -9.63 -3.87 18.87
CA SER A 176 -8.33 -3.59 18.21
C SER A 176 -8.06 -2.10 17.98
N LYS A 177 -8.94 -1.21 18.45
CA LYS A 177 -8.84 0.24 18.27
C LYS A 177 -8.66 0.67 16.80
N VAL A 178 -9.26 -0.08 15.90
CA VAL A 178 -9.32 0.28 14.47
C VAL A 178 -10.45 1.27 14.23
N CYS A 179 -11.58 1.03 14.89
CA CYS A 179 -12.76 1.88 14.79
C CYS A 179 -13.30 2.20 16.19
N GLU A 180 -14.01 3.30 16.27
CA GLU A 180 -14.80 3.71 17.42
C GLU A 180 -16.28 3.76 17.05
N LYS A 181 -17.14 3.64 18.05
CA LYS A 181 -18.58 3.76 17.88
C LYS A 181 -18.96 5.23 17.78
N VAL A 182 -19.75 5.55 16.75
CA VAL A 182 -20.44 6.85 16.65
C VAL A 182 -21.85 6.71 17.23
N ASP A 183 -22.50 5.60 16.92
CA ASP A 183 -23.80 5.18 17.48
C ASP A 183 -23.86 3.65 17.55
N ASP A 184 -25.01 3.08 17.92
CA ASP A 184 -25.16 1.63 18.07
C ASP A 184 -24.96 0.85 16.75
N ASN A 185 -25.14 1.47 15.62
CA ASN A 185 -25.06 0.83 14.31
C ASN A 185 -23.84 1.25 13.51
N THR A 186 -23.24 2.41 13.79
CA THR A 186 -22.20 3.03 12.95
C THR A 186 -20.84 2.98 13.63
N LEU A 187 -19.83 2.54 12.90
CA LEU A 187 -18.43 2.61 13.27
C LEU A 187 -17.70 3.59 12.35
N HIS A 188 -16.86 4.42 12.94
CA HIS A 188 -15.88 5.22 12.18
C HIS A 188 -14.48 4.72 12.45
N MET A 189 -13.65 4.68 11.40
CA MET A 189 -12.25 4.35 11.56
C MET A 189 -11.51 5.50 12.25
N ILE A 190 -10.69 5.14 13.23
CA ILE A 190 -9.87 6.11 13.98
C ILE A 190 -8.79 6.67 13.02
N PRO A 191 -8.76 8.00 12.76
CA PRO A 191 -7.85 8.60 11.78
C PRO A 191 -6.37 8.37 12.09
N SER A 192 -6.02 8.22 13.38
CA SER A 192 -4.65 7.90 13.78
C SER A 192 -4.28 6.43 13.58
N HIS A 193 -5.19 5.53 13.20
CA HIS A 193 -4.88 4.11 12.99
C HIS A 193 -4.16 3.89 11.66
N LYS A 194 -3.21 2.93 11.61
CA LYS A 194 -2.41 2.64 10.41
C LYS A 194 -3.24 2.25 9.18
N TYR A 195 -4.41 1.65 9.37
CA TYR A 195 -5.29 1.28 8.25
C TYR A 195 -5.96 2.50 7.62
N PHE A 196 -6.18 3.58 8.37
CA PHE A 196 -6.66 4.83 7.81
C PHE A 196 -5.63 5.38 6.79
N TYR A 197 -4.36 5.50 7.20
CA TYR A 197 -3.27 5.92 6.30
C TYR A 197 -3.15 5.02 5.07
N GLN A 198 -3.26 3.70 5.27
CA GLN A 198 -3.19 2.74 4.18
C GLN A 198 -4.32 2.96 3.18
N ILE A 199 -5.56 3.07 3.64
CA ILE A 199 -6.74 3.23 2.79
C ILE A 199 -6.72 4.58 2.08
N GLN A 200 -6.40 5.69 2.78
CA GLN A 200 -6.28 7.00 2.16
C GLN A 200 -5.20 7.00 1.06
N GLY A 201 -4.06 6.38 1.32
CA GLY A 201 -3.03 6.22 0.31
C GLY A 201 -3.43 5.34 -0.88
N GLN A 202 -4.19 4.28 -0.66
CA GLN A 202 -4.74 3.44 -1.74
C GLN A 202 -5.73 4.22 -2.61
N LEU A 203 -6.61 5.02 -1.99
CA LEU A 203 -7.56 5.88 -2.70
C LEU A 203 -6.83 6.91 -3.56
N ALA A 204 -5.85 7.60 -2.98
CA ALA A 204 -5.05 8.58 -3.71
C ALA A 204 -4.30 7.96 -4.91
N VAL A 205 -3.64 6.81 -4.71
CA VAL A 205 -2.87 6.13 -5.76
C VAL A 205 -3.78 5.61 -6.88
N SER A 206 -4.97 5.12 -6.53
CA SER A 206 -5.93 4.58 -7.51
C SER A 206 -6.77 5.66 -8.20
N GLY A 207 -6.92 6.83 -7.58
CA GLY A 207 -7.84 7.89 -8.01
C GLY A 207 -9.31 7.56 -7.75
N LEU A 208 -9.59 6.62 -6.84
CA LEU A 208 -10.95 6.25 -6.43
C LEU A 208 -11.34 6.97 -5.14
N GLU A 209 -12.62 7.29 -5.01
CA GLU A 209 -13.15 8.10 -3.91
C GLU A 209 -13.64 7.27 -2.71
N LYS A 210 -13.85 5.96 -2.92
CA LYS A 210 -14.44 5.08 -1.90
C LYS A 210 -13.65 3.80 -1.72
N CYS A 211 -13.53 3.36 -0.46
CA CYS A 211 -13.02 2.04 -0.10
C CYS A 211 -13.94 1.40 0.94
N ILE A 212 -14.16 0.09 0.83
CA ILE A 212 -14.82 -0.70 1.87
C ILE A 212 -13.76 -1.50 2.61
N LEU A 213 -13.59 -1.20 3.91
CA LEU A 213 -12.83 -2.07 4.80
C LEU A 213 -13.68 -3.28 5.18
N VAL A 214 -13.18 -4.47 4.89
CA VAL A 214 -13.80 -5.75 5.27
C VAL A 214 -13.03 -6.34 6.45
N ALA A 215 -13.63 -6.32 7.63
CA ALA A 215 -13.11 -6.99 8.81
C ALA A 215 -13.59 -8.44 8.86
N TYR A 216 -12.65 -9.37 8.98
CA TYR A 216 -12.94 -10.80 9.07
C TYR A 216 -12.51 -11.39 10.42
N THR A 217 -13.38 -12.21 10.96
CA THR A 217 -13.09 -13.16 12.05
C THR A 217 -13.73 -14.51 11.71
N GLN A 218 -13.51 -15.53 12.53
CA GLN A 218 -14.20 -16.82 12.35
C GLN A 218 -15.73 -16.75 12.53
N LYS A 219 -16.24 -15.62 13.05
CA LYS A 219 -17.69 -15.35 13.24
C LYS A 219 -18.32 -14.65 12.03
N GLY A 220 -17.54 -14.31 11.00
CA GLY A 220 -18.06 -13.68 9.79
C GLY A 220 -17.29 -12.46 9.33
N ILE A 221 -17.97 -11.56 8.63
CA ILE A 221 -17.43 -10.28 8.18
C ILE A 221 -18.27 -9.12 8.73
N TYR A 222 -17.63 -7.96 8.82
CA TYR A 222 -18.27 -6.66 9.03
C TYR A 222 -17.60 -5.63 8.12
N THR A 223 -18.36 -4.71 7.55
CA THR A 223 -17.85 -3.71 6.59
C THR A 223 -17.91 -2.31 7.16
N VAL A 224 -16.91 -1.50 6.85
CA VAL A 224 -16.87 -0.07 7.18
C VAL A 224 -16.58 0.70 5.90
N ASP A 225 -17.45 1.65 5.58
CA ASP A 225 -17.29 2.53 4.43
C ASP A 225 -16.27 3.62 4.75
N MET A 226 -15.35 3.85 3.79
CA MET A 226 -14.32 4.87 3.85
C MET A 226 -14.39 5.73 2.62
N THR A 227 -14.32 7.03 2.80
CA THR A 227 -14.22 8.02 1.71
C THR A 227 -12.85 8.66 1.70
N PHE A 228 -12.45 9.18 0.54
CA PHE A 228 -11.20 9.90 0.40
C PHE A 228 -11.25 11.21 1.17
N ASP A 229 -10.26 11.42 2.01
CA ASP A 229 -10.04 12.64 2.78
C ASP A 229 -8.91 13.43 2.13
N LYS A 230 -9.31 14.42 1.32
CA LYS A 230 -8.35 15.20 0.54
C LYS A 230 -7.41 16.00 1.41
N ASP A 231 -7.91 16.63 2.48
CA ASP A 231 -7.08 17.49 3.34
C ASP A 231 -6.04 16.66 4.10
N PHE A 232 -6.45 15.51 4.63
CA PHE A 232 -5.53 14.54 5.22
C PHE A 232 -4.48 14.06 4.22
N TRP A 233 -4.91 13.79 2.98
CA TRP A 233 -4.01 13.28 1.96
C TRP A 233 -3.00 14.33 1.49
N ASP A 234 -3.42 15.55 1.22
CA ASP A 234 -2.54 16.63 0.75
C ASP A 234 -1.36 16.85 1.72
N GLU A 235 -1.61 16.85 3.03
CA GLU A 235 -0.55 16.94 4.03
C GLU A 235 0.32 15.67 4.08
N SER A 236 -0.30 14.50 4.01
CA SER A 236 0.43 13.22 3.99
C SER A 236 1.33 13.11 2.77
N GLU A 237 0.83 13.42 1.58
CA GLU A 237 1.57 13.37 0.32
C GLU A 237 2.76 14.33 0.32
N ARG A 238 2.57 15.56 0.79
CA ARG A 238 3.64 16.55 0.94
C ARG A 238 4.78 16.00 1.82
N ARG A 239 4.44 15.37 2.94
CA ARG A 239 5.43 14.78 3.87
C ARG A 239 6.08 13.53 3.31
N LEU A 240 5.34 12.65 2.64
CA LEU A 240 5.88 11.47 1.95
C LEU A 240 6.82 11.87 0.82
N SER A 241 6.48 12.90 0.05
CA SER A 241 7.32 13.45 -1.01
C SER A 241 8.64 14.01 -0.45
N ASN A 242 8.57 14.78 0.64
CA ASN A 242 9.76 15.29 1.30
C ASN A 242 10.65 14.16 1.85
N PHE A 243 10.03 13.13 2.48
CA PHE A 243 10.77 11.95 2.92
C PHE A 243 11.46 11.24 1.77
N TYR A 244 10.77 11.02 0.66
CA TYR A 244 11.33 10.33 -0.49
C TYR A 244 12.50 11.10 -1.08
N ARG A 245 12.33 12.40 -1.34
CA ARG A 245 13.35 13.27 -1.90
C ARG A 245 14.60 13.34 -1.01
N LYS A 246 14.43 13.49 0.30
CA LYS A 246 15.52 13.76 1.21
C LYS A 246 16.25 12.50 1.70
N TYR A 247 15.52 11.43 1.98
CA TYR A 247 16.07 10.24 2.65
C TYR A 247 16.10 9.01 1.74
N MET A 248 15.01 8.71 1.04
CA MET A 248 14.96 7.53 0.18
C MET A 248 15.90 7.63 -1.00
N TYR A 249 15.98 8.80 -1.65
CA TYR A 249 16.90 9.02 -2.76
C TYR A 249 18.35 8.78 -2.34
N SER A 250 18.78 9.38 -1.21
CA SER A 250 20.15 9.20 -0.69
C SER A 250 20.45 7.74 -0.34
N ALA A 251 19.49 7.04 0.29
CA ALA A 251 19.66 5.62 0.63
C ALA A 251 19.73 4.72 -0.63
N LEU A 252 18.94 4.99 -1.67
CA LEU A 252 19.00 4.30 -2.95
C LEU A 252 20.35 4.51 -3.63
N LYS A 253 20.84 5.75 -3.68
CA LYS A 253 22.14 6.10 -4.24
C LYS A 253 23.25 5.30 -3.58
N ASN A 254 23.31 5.30 -2.24
CA ASN A 254 24.34 4.58 -1.50
C ASN A 254 24.36 3.07 -1.78
N ILE A 255 23.19 2.44 -1.96
CA ILE A 255 23.10 1.03 -2.30
C ILE A 255 23.67 0.74 -3.69
N GLU A 256 23.35 1.57 -4.68
CA GLU A 256 23.84 1.35 -6.04
C GLU A 256 25.35 1.62 -6.15
N GLU A 257 25.88 2.67 -5.49
CA GLU A 257 27.32 2.95 -5.43
C GLU A 257 28.10 1.80 -4.76
N THR A 258 27.53 1.17 -3.72
CA THR A 258 28.15 0.02 -3.06
C THR A 258 28.22 -1.19 -3.99
N LYS A 259 27.19 -1.45 -4.79
CA LYS A 259 27.19 -2.56 -5.77
C LYS A 259 28.25 -2.36 -6.86
N ILE A 260 28.34 -1.16 -7.42
CA ILE A 260 29.34 -0.83 -8.47
C ILE A 260 30.75 -1.06 -7.95
N ASN A 261 31.04 -0.73 -6.67
CA ASN A 261 32.35 -0.91 -6.06
C ASN A 261 32.66 -2.38 -5.65
N THR A 262 31.67 -3.26 -5.58
CA THR A 262 31.87 -4.69 -5.28
C THR A 262 31.99 -5.56 -6.52
N ASP A 263 31.58 -5.05 -7.69
CA ASP A 263 31.67 -5.73 -8.97
C ASP A 263 32.97 -5.35 -9.77
N LEU A 264 33.83 -4.49 -9.19
CA LEU A 264 35.18 -4.14 -9.65
C LEU A 264 36.26 -4.89 -8.84
#